data_75c7261808595864877ec2578f6c22cb
#
_entry.id   75c7261808595864877ec2578f6c22cb
#
_cell.length_a   1.000
_cell.length_b   1.000
_cell.length_c   1.000
_cell.angle_alpha   90.00
_cell.angle_beta   90.00
_cell.angle_gamma   90.00
#
_symmetry.space_group_name_H-M   'P 1'
#
loop_
_entity.id
_entity.type
_entity.pdbx_description
1 polymer ?
#
loop_
_entity_poly.entity_id
_entity_poly.type
_entity_poly.pdbx_seq_one_letter_code
_entity_poly.pdbx_strand_id
1 'polypeptide(L)'
;MNDAPSPLTVSLVLGSGGARGYAHIGVIEELESRGFSIRSIAGSSMGALIGGVYAAGKLKTYTEWVRPLQRFDVLRLLDWTISGGGFIKGDRIIGVLKNLIGEINIEDLPIPYTAVAVDLDVQREVWFSHGSLFDAIRASIAIPTIFRPYHHEGRLLVDGGLLNPLPVSPTLRDLTDCTIAVDINAPAEPLYGPSIDAESSADKSSADKLAGNADRGAAGQASPEMLPEAPKPAPSDVQRAGYRTRIAEFIESMMEKRERNAALSEPGAFELFARSLDTVQETITRLKLAAEPPDLLITIPRNACAFYEFHRADELIEIGRRRTREALARWHPRASRTRPRCPQK
;
A
#
# COMPACT_ATOMS: atom_id res chain seq x y z
N MET A 1 -12.78 -42.41 16.78
CA MET A 1 -11.76 -41.40 16.31
C MET A 1 -12.56 -40.23 15.84
N ASN A 2 -12.58 -39.14 16.59
CA ASN A 2 -13.20 -37.89 16.13
C ASN A 2 -12.26 -37.28 15.08
N ASP A 3 -12.57 -37.46 13.81
CA ASP A 3 -11.93 -36.68 12.76
C ASP A 3 -12.36 -35.22 12.95
N ALA A 4 -11.46 -34.41 13.52
CA ALA A 4 -11.62 -32.97 13.46
C ALA A 4 -11.71 -32.57 11.97
N PRO A 5 -12.65 -31.73 11.59
CA PRO A 5 -12.79 -31.33 10.19
C PRO A 5 -11.46 -30.75 9.70
N SER A 6 -11.00 -31.20 8.54
CA SER A 6 -9.78 -30.69 7.91
C SER A 6 -9.89 -29.15 7.76
N PRO A 7 -8.80 -28.41 8.03
CA PRO A 7 -8.83 -26.96 7.89
C PRO A 7 -9.20 -26.56 6.45
N LEU A 8 -10.06 -25.55 6.32
CA LEU A 8 -10.40 -24.99 5.01
C LEU A 8 -9.14 -24.39 4.35
N THR A 9 -8.87 -24.82 3.12
CA THR A 9 -7.74 -24.34 2.34
C THR A 9 -8.11 -23.07 1.55
N VAL A 10 -7.22 -22.09 1.54
CA VAL A 10 -7.48 -20.75 1.01
C VAL A 10 -6.45 -20.36 -0.05
N SER A 11 -6.93 -19.84 -1.19
CA SER A 11 -6.15 -18.96 -2.05
C SER A 11 -6.37 -17.52 -1.60
N LEU A 12 -5.30 -16.87 -1.12
CA LEU A 12 -5.36 -15.51 -0.55
C LEU A 12 -4.89 -14.48 -1.58
N VAL A 13 -5.76 -13.51 -1.85
CA VAL A 13 -5.48 -12.40 -2.76
C VAL A 13 -5.31 -11.11 -1.97
N LEU A 14 -4.14 -10.48 -2.09
CA LEU A 14 -3.76 -9.28 -1.33
C LEU A 14 -3.65 -8.08 -2.26
N GLY A 15 -4.51 -7.08 -2.03
CA GLY A 15 -4.61 -5.90 -2.87
C GLY A 15 -3.49 -4.86 -2.65
N SER A 16 -3.38 -3.94 -3.59
CA SER A 16 -2.52 -2.75 -3.54
C SER A 16 -3.12 -1.66 -2.64
N GLY A 17 -2.30 -0.75 -2.09
CA GLY A 17 -2.81 0.40 -1.33
C GLY A 17 -1.82 1.07 -0.37
N GLY A 18 -0.51 1.00 -0.60
CA GLY A 18 0.51 1.67 0.20
C GLY A 18 0.49 1.22 1.67
N ALA A 19 0.59 2.16 2.61
CA ALA A 19 0.65 1.89 4.05
C ALA A 19 -0.55 1.07 4.57
N ARG A 20 -1.74 1.21 3.95
CA ARG A 20 -2.92 0.39 4.29
C ARG A 20 -2.65 -1.12 4.19
N GLY A 21 -1.63 -1.50 3.41
CA GLY A 21 -1.18 -2.89 3.27
C GLY A 21 -0.76 -3.57 4.56
N TYR A 22 -0.42 -2.84 5.61
CA TYR A 22 -0.19 -3.47 6.93
C TYR A 22 -1.44 -4.18 7.47
N ALA A 23 -2.64 -3.82 7.02
CA ALA A 23 -3.86 -4.54 7.36
C ALA A 23 -3.83 -6.01 6.89
N HIS A 24 -3.11 -6.34 5.80
CA HIS A 24 -2.93 -7.71 5.35
C HIS A 24 -2.30 -8.61 6.41
N ILE A 25 -1.38 -8.06 7.24
CA ILE A 25 -0.78 -8.81 8.36
C ILE A 25 -1.89 -9.26 9.33
N GLY A 26 -2.75 -8.33 9.75
CA GLY A 26 -3.84 -8.63 10.65
C GLY A 26 -4.88 -9.59 10.05
N VAL A 27 -5.13 -9.50 8.75
CA VAL A 27 -5.99 -10.43 8.02
C VAL A 27 -5.41 -11.85 8.05
N ILE A 28 -4.12 -12.02 7.73
CA ILE A 28 -3.44 -13.32 7.72
C ILE A 28 -3.49 -13.93 9.13
N GLU A 29 -3.10 -13.18 10.16
CA GLU A 29 -3.08 -13.64 11.54
C GLU A 29 -4.48 -14.05 12.03
N GLU A 30 -5.53 -13.34 11.67
CA GLU A 30 -6.90 -13.68 12.07
C GLU A 30 -7.41 -14.92 11.31
N LEU A 31 -7.09 -15.08 10.02
CA LEU A 31 -7.45 -16.28 9.25
C LEU A 31 -6.79 -17.52 9.83
N GLU A 32 -5.48 -17.47 10.13
CA GLU A 32 -4.75 -18.59 10.76
C GLU A 32 -5.32 -18.93 12.13
N SER A 33 -5.63 -17.91 12.96
CA SER A 33 -6.21 -18.11 14.29
C SER A 33 -7.58 -18.81 14.25
N ARG A 34 -8.29 -18.69 13.13
CA ARG A 34 -9.57 -19.34 12.85
C ARG A 34 -9.44 -20.71 12.17
N GLY A 35 -8.21 -21.19 12.00
CA GLY A 35 -7.93 -22.51 11.45
C GLY A 35 -8.01 -22.59 9.92
N PHE A 36 -7.96 -21.45 9.20
CA PHE A 36 -7.79 -21.46 7.75
C PHE A 36 -6.36 -21.84 7.39
N SER A 37 -6.19 -22.63 6.33
CA SER A 37 -4.87 -23.00 5.78
C SER A 37 -4.62 -22.27 4.47
N ILE A 38 -3.78 -21.24 4.48
CA ILE A 38 -3.42 -20.50 3.27
C ILE A 38 -2.47 -21.36 2.43
N ARG A 39 -2.89 -21.69 1.20
CA ARG A 39 -2.19 -22.61 0.29
C ARG A 39 -1.68 -21.97 -0.98
N SER A 40 -2.13 -20.76 -1.29
CA SER A 40 -1.65 -19.98 -2.43
C SER A 40 -1.84 -18.51 -2.16
N ILE A 41 -0.99 -17.66 -2.72
CA ILE A 41 -1.02 -16.22 -2.53
C ILE A 41 -0.79 -15.52 -3.86
N ALA A 42 -1.66 -14.55 -4.16
CA ALA A 42 -1.42 -13.57 -5.21
C ALA A 42 -1.45 -12.16 -4.61
N GLY A 43 -0.51 -11.30 -4.99
CA GLY A 43 -0.43 -9.95 -4.42
C GLY A 43 -0.01 -8.89 -5.43
N SER A 44 -0.44 -7.66 -5.17
CA SER A 44 -0.04 -6.47 -5.91
C SER A 44 0.48 -5.41 -4.94
N SER A 45 1.60 -4.73 -5.27
CA SER A 45 2.20 -3.68 -4.45
C SER A 45 2.48 -4.16 -3.02
N MET A 46 1.91 -3.49 -2.01
CA MET A 46 2.03 -3.94 -0.61
C MET A 46 1.46 -5.34 -0.39
N GLY A 47 0.44 -5.75 -1.14
CA GLY A 47 -0.05 -7.12 -1.12
C GLY A 47 0.98 -8.13 -1.59
N ALA A 48 1.79 -7.80 -2.60
CA ALA A 48 2.91 -8.62 -3.04
C ALA A 48 4.00 -8.69 -1.95
N LEU A 49 4.34 -7.56 -1.33
CA LEU A 49 5.34 -7.52 -0.25
C LEU A 49 4.90 -8.39 0.93
N ILE A 50 3.73 -8.13 1.50
CA ILE A 50 3.25 -8.87 2.68
C ILE A 50 3.02 -10.35 2.35
N GLY A 51 2.44 -10.64 1.19
CA GLY A 51 2.22 -12.01 0.70
C GLY A 51 3.51 -12.78 0.52
N GLY A 52 4.54 -12.16 -0.08
CA GLY A 52 5.86 -12.77 -0.25
C GLY A 52 6.58 -13.02 1.06
N VAL A 53 6.52 -12.06 2.00
CA VAL A 53 7.08 -12.22 3.36
C VAL A 53 6.40 -13.37 4.10
N TYR A 54 5.08 -13.48 3.99
CA TYR A 54 4.32 -14.57 4.61
C TYR A 54 4.66 -15.90 3.93
N ALA A 55 4.67 -15.97 2.60
CA ALA A 55 5.03 -17.18 1.86
C ALA A 55 6.43 -17.69 2.20
N ALA A 56 7.37 -16.79 2.53
CA ALA A 56 8.70 -17.11 3.03
C ALA A 56 8.73 -17.55 4.52
N GLY A 57 7.57 -17.61 5.21
CA GLY A 57 7.48 -17.95 6.63
C GLY A 57 8.09 -16.90 7.57
N LYS A 58 8.18 -15.64 7.13
CA LYS A 58 8.86 -14.56 7.85
C LYS A 58 7.93 -13.42 8.31
N LEU A 59 6.60 -13.64 8.27
CA LEU A 59 5.64 -12.60 8.63
C LEU A 59 5.85 -12.08 10.05
N LYS A 60 6.08 -12.97 11.02
CA LYS A 60 6.33 -12.59 12.41
C LYS A 60 7.54 -11.67 12.56
N THR A 61 8.68 -12.05 11.97
CA THR A 61 9.91 -11.25 11.99
C THR A 61 9.69 -9.87 11.36
N TYR A 62 8.98 -9.83 10.23
CA TYR A 62 8.64 -8.58 9.58
C TYR A 62 7.70 -7.71 10.43
N THR A 63 6.68 -8.31 11.05
CA THR A 63 5.73 -7.60 11.93
C THR A 63 6.44 -6.99 13.14
N GLU A 64 7.33 -7.74 13.79
CA GLU A 64 8.14 -7.24 14.90
C GLU A 64 9.06 -6.08 14.49
N TRP A 65 9.52 -6.08 13.24
CA TRP A 65 10.35 -5.01 12.71
C TRP A 65 9.55 -3.76 12.32
N VAL A 66 8.34 -3.88 11.74
CA VAL A 66 7.57 -2.70 11.29
C VAL A 66 6.85 -1.97 12.43
N ARG A 67 6.44 -2.68 13.48
CA ARG A 67 5.65 -2.11 14.60
C ARG A 67 6.32 -0.92 15.30
N PRO A 68 7.62 -0.96 15.65
CA PRO A 68 8.28 0.14 16.35
C PRO A 68 8.64 1.32 15.44
N LEU A 69 8.45 1.22 14.09
CA LEU A 69 8.89 2.25 13.16
C LEU A 69 8.11 3.55 13.37
N GLN A 70 8.85 4.63 13.66
CA GLN A 70 8.33 5.98 13.73
C GLN A 70 8.45 6.68 12.36
N ARG A 71 7.79 7.83 12.19
CA ARG A 71 7.85 8.63 10.96
C ARG A 71 9.28 8.85 10.46
N PHE A 72 10.20 9.16 11.38
CA PHE A 72 11.60 9.41 11.04
C PHE A 72 12.35 8.16 10.55
N ASP A 73 12.04 6.99 11.10
CA ASP A 73 12.63 5.74 10.67
C ASP A 73 12.17 5.37 9.25
N VAL A 74 10.89 5.58 8.95
CA VAL A 74 10.35 5.42 7.59
C VAL A 74 11.08 6.32 6.61
N LEU A 75 11.29 7.61 6.93
CA LEU A 75 12.02 8.55 6.07
C LEU A 75 13.48 8.13 5.83
N ARG A 76 14.13 7.51 6.81
CA ARG A 76 15.49 6.97 6.69
C ARG A 76 15.59 5.75 5.76
N LEU A 77 14.49 4.99 5.62
CA LEU A 77 14.43 3.86 4.70
C LEU A 77 14.34 4.29 3.24
N LEU A 78 13.99 5.55 2.97
CA LEU A 78 13.84 6.07 1.63
C LEU A 78 15.21 6.53 1.08
N ASP A 79 15.63 5.91 -0.01
CA ASP A 79 16.83 6.29 -0.78
C ASP A 79 16.48 7.31 -1.85
N TRP A 80 16.44 8.58 -1.43
CA TRP A 80 16.02 9.70 -2.26
C TRP A 80 16.92 9.89 -3.50
N THR A 81 16.29 10.21 -4.64
CA THR A 81 16.93 10.51 -5.92
C THR A 81 16.15 11.57 -6.67
N ILE A 82 16.84 12.34 -7.53
CA ILE A 82 16.21 13.35 -8.40
C ILE A 82 16.24 12.94 -9.88
N SER A 83 16.62 11.70 -10.18
CA SER A 83 16.75 11.22 -11.55
C SER A 83 16.02 9.89 -11.76
N GLY A 84 15.57 9.61 -12.99
CA GLY A 84 15.05 8.31 -13.38
C GLY A 84 13.55 8.07 -13.15
N GLY A 85 12.71 9.11 -13.21
CA GLY A 85 11.26 8.96 -13.23
C GLY A 85 10.59 8.68 -11.87
N GLY A 86 11.34 8.76 -10.76
CA GLY A 86 10.83 8.61 -9.39
C GLY A 86 11.77 9.24 -8.37
N PHE A 87 11.24 9.58 -7.20
CA PHE A 87 12.00 10.24 -6.12
C PHE A 87 12.73 9.25 -5.20
N ILE A 88 12.39 7.97 -5.21
CA ILE A 88 12.93 6.93 -4.35
C ILE A 88 13.44 5.79 -5.22
N LYS A 89 14.69 5.32 -4.98
CA LYS A 89 15.24 4.18 -5.71
C LYS A 89 14.59 2.86 -5.30
N GLY A 90 14.31 2.67 -4.01
CA GLY A 90 13.73 1.47 -3.44
C GLY A 90 14.76 0.38 -3.07
N ASP A 91 16.03 0.59 -3.37
CA ASP A 91 17.08 -0.42 -3.15
C ASP A 91 17.34 -0.65 -1.66
N ARG A 92 17.22 0.43 -0.84
CA ARG A 92 17.42 0.34 0.62
C ARG A 92 16.33 -0.49 1.28
N ILE A 93 15.08 -0.32 0.91
CA ILE A 93 13.96 -1.11 1.43
C ILE A 93 14.16 -2.57 1.09
N ILE A 94 14.49 -2.88 -0.16
CA ILE A 94 14.78 -4.25 -0.61
C ILE A 94 15.99 -4.84 0.14
N GLY A 95 17.05 -4.04 0.36
CA GLY A 95 18.20 -4.47 1.15
C GLY A 95 17.85 -4.86 2.59
N VAL A 96 16.98 -4.08 3.25
CA VAL A 96 16.47 -4.40 4.59
C VAL A 96 15.64 -5.69 4.56
N LEU A 97 14.76 -5.86 3.58
CA LEU A 97 13.96 -7.08 3.43
C LEU A 97 14.83 -8.30 3.21
N LYS A 98 15.88 -8.22 2.37
CA LYS A 98 16.87 -9.30 2.16
C LYS A 98 17.57 -9.67 3.46
N ASN A 99 17.92 -8.70 4.28
CA ASN A 99 18.57 -8.96 5.57
C ASN A 99 17.62 -9.63 6.58
N LEU A 100 16.32 -9.29 6.56
CA LEU A 100 15.33 -9.87 7.48
C LEU A 100 14.88 -11.28 7.09
N ILE A 101 14.78 -11.54 5.78
CA ILE A 101 14.14 -12.74 5.23
C ILE A 101 15.17 -13.75 4.74
N GLY A 102 16.31 -13.27 4.21
CA GLY A 102 17.27 -14.04 3.42
C GLY A 102 16.90 -14.00 1.93
N GLU A 103 17.87 -14.25 1.05
CA GLU A 103 17.62 -14.37 -0.38
C GLU A 103 16.94 -15.71 -0.68
N ILE A 104 15.84 -15.68 -1.44
CA ILE A 104 15.04 -16.86 -1.78
C ILE A 104 14.37 -16.64 -3.15
N ASN A 105 14.23 -17.70 -3.92
CA ASN A 105 13.45 -17.70 -5.13
C ASN A 105 11.98 -18.05 -4.85
N ILE A 106 11.08 -17.60 -5.71
CA ILE A 106 9.65 -17.81 -5.56
C ILE A 106 9.29 -19.30 -5.61
N GLU A 107 9.95 -20.06 -6.49
CA GLU A 107 9.77 -21.51 -6.63
C GLU A 107 10.21 -22.31 -5.41
N ASP A 108 11.06 -21.74 -4.56
CA ASP A 108 11.56 -22.38 -3.32
C ASP A 108 10.70 -22.03 -2.09
N LEU A 109 9.67 -21.21 -2.25
CA LEU A 109 8.77 -20.81 -1.16
C LEU A 109 7.89 -22.00 -0.71
N PRO A 110 7.63 -22.11 0.61
CA PRO A 110 6.71 -23.13 1.15
C PRO A 110 5.28 -23.05 0.63
N ILE A 111 4.86 -21.87 0.18
CA ILE A 111 3.52 -21.57 -0.32
C ILE A 111 3.65 -20.98 -1.71
N PRO A 112 2.96 -21.51 -2.74
CA PRO A 112 2.88 -20.90 -4.06
C PRO A 112 2.52 -19.42 -3.99
N TYR A 113 3.31 -18.60 -4.67
CA TYR A 113 3.20 -17.15 -4.60
C TYR A 113 3.29 -16.53 -5.99
N THR A 114 2.48 -15.52 -6.23
CA THR A 114 2.52 -14.70 -7.44
C THR A 114 2.50 -13.22 -7.10
N ALA A 115 3.53 -12.47 -7.50
CA ALA A 115 3.51 -11.01 -7.49
C ALA A 115 3.09 -10.47 -8.85
N VAL A 116 2.28 -9.41 -8.85
CA VAL A 116 1.86 -8.73 -10.07
C VAL A 116 2.58 -7.40 -10.21
N ALA A 117 3.17 -7.15 -11.37
CA ALA A 117 3.71 -5.88 -11.83
C ALA A 117 3.11 -5.53 -13.19
N VAL A 118 3.45 -4.36 -13.73
CA VAL A 118 3.03 -3.90 -15.05
C VAL A 118 4.23 -3.54 -15.90
N ASP A 119 4.27 -4.09 -17.10
CA ASP A 119 5.19 -3.70 -18.16
C ASP A 119 4.59 -2.49 -18.89
N LEU A 120 5.28 -1.33 -18.79
CA LEU A 120 4.81 -0.08 -19.39
C LEU A 120 4.92 -0.06 -20.91
N ASP A 121 5.91 -0.75 -21.49
CA ASP A 121 6.15 -0.71 -22.91
C ASP A 121 5.08 -1.48 -23.68
N VAL A 122 4.66 -2.64 -23.14
CA VAL A 122 3.61 -3.46 -23.76
C VAL A 122 2.24 -3.29 -23.11
N GLN A 123 2.13 -2.48 -22.04
CA GLN A 123 0.90 -2.16 -21.33
C GLN A 123 0.14 -3.41 -20.83
N ARG A 124 0.87 -4.34 -20.22
CA ARG A 124 0.34 -5.63 -19.74
C ARG A 124 0.82 -5.95 -18.33
N GLU A 125 0.02 -6.77 -17.65
CA GLU A 125 0.41 -7.38 -16.38
C GLU A 125 1.57 -8.37 -16.61
N VAL A 126 2.50 -8.37 -15.66
CA VAL A 126 3.57 -9.37 -15.54
C VAL A 126 3.39 -10.10 -14.23
N TRP A 127 3.25 -11.41 -14.28
CA TRP A 127 3.08 -12.27 -13.12
C TRP A 127 4.39 -12.97 -12.80
N PHE A 128 4.97 -12.63 -11.66
CA PHE A 128 6.18 -13.25 -11.15
C PHE A 128 5.79 -14.45 -10.29
N SER A 129 5.94 -15.65 -10.82
CA SER A 129 5.75 -16.92 -10.12
C SER A 129 7.03 -17.74 -10.00
N HIS A 130 8.15 -17.23 -10.50
CA HIS A 130 9.50 -17.82 -10.48
C HIS A 130 10.56 -16.72 -10.37
N GLY A 131 11.78 -17.11 -10.02
CA GLY A 131 12.91 -16.22 -9.89
C GLY A 131 12.97 -15.51 -8.54
N SER A 132 13.79 -14.46 -8.43
CA SER A 132 14.03 -13.77 -7.17
C SER A 132 12.74 -13.17 -6.59
N LEU A 133 12.41 -13.53 -5.34
CA LEU A 133 11.29 -12.93 -4.58
C LEU A 133 11.43 -11.41 -4.50
N PHE A 134 12.67 -10.92 -4.31
CA PHE A 134 12.90 -9.48 -4.12
C PHE A 134 12.83 -8.68 -5.41
N ASP A 135 13.15 -9.27 -6.56
CA ASP A 135 12.95 -8.64 -7.85
C ASP A 135 11.46 -8.52 -8.17
N ALA A 136 10.70 -9.55 -7.87
CA ALA A 136 9.24 -9.55 -8.00
C ALA A 136 8.58 -8.48 -7.11
N ILE A 137 8.96 -8.42 -5.82
CA ILE A 137 8.48 -7.40 -4.88
C ILE A 137 8.90 -6.01 -5.37
N ARG A 138 10.19 -5.82 -5.75
CA ARG A 138 10.71 -4.52 -6.20
C ARG A 138 9.98 -4.00 -7.45
N ALA A 139 9.65 -4.88 -8.39
CA ALA A 139 8.84 -4.54 -9.55
C ALA A 139 7.41 -4.15 -9.13
N SER A 140 6.80 -4.98 -8.28
CA SER A 140 5.41 -4.81 -7.86
C SER A 140 5.16 -3.55 -7.03
N ILE A 141 6.15 -3.03 -6.26
CA ILE A 141 6.03 -1.80 -5.46
C ILE A 141 6.54 -0.54 -6.17
N ALA A 142 6.88 -0.62 -7.46
CA ALA A 142 7.43 0.50 -8.23
C ALA A 142 6.35 1.52 -8.65
N ILE A 143 5.71 2.17 -7.66
CA ILE A 143 4.65 3.17 -7.88
C ILE A 143 5.22 4.33 -8.72
N PRO A 144 4.64 4.60 -9.92
CA PRO A 144 5.09 5.70 -10.77
C PRO A 144 5.16 7.03 -10.02
N THR A 145 6.14 7.87 -10.33
CA THR A 145 6.47 9.15 -9.68
C THR A 145 7.01 9.05 -8.25
N ILE A 146 6.72 7.99 -7.51
CA ILE A 146 7.22 7.76 -6.14
C ILE A 146 8.50 6.95 -6.20
N PHE A 147 8.42 5.73 -6.70
CA PHE A 147 9.57 4.87 -6.90
C PHE A 147 10.06 4.92 -8.35
N ARG A 148 11.36 4.73 -8.52
CA ARG A 148 11.90 4.50 -9.86
C ARG A 148 11.28 3.24 -10.45
N PRO A 149 10.86 3.27 -11.73
CA PRO A 149 10.53 2.06 -12.46
C PRO A 149 11.65 1.04 -12.34
N TYR A 150 11.30 -0.23 -12.33
CA TYR A 150 12.25 -1.32 -12.18
C TYR A 150 12.59 -1.92 -13.55
N HIS A 151 13.88 -1.88 -13.91
CA HIS A 151 14.36 -2.51 -15.13
C HIS A 151 14.69 -3.97 -14.86
N HIS A 152 13.99 -4.89 -15.51
CA HIS A 152 14.18 -6.32 -15.35
C HIS A 152 14.05 -7.02 -16.71
N GLU A 153 15.10 -7.76 -17.12
CA GLU A 153 15.13 -8.49 -18.40
C GLU A 153 14.72 -7.65 -19.61
N GLY A 154 15.19 -6.42 -19.70
CA GLY A 154 14.89 -5.50 -20.79
C GLY A 154 13.50 -4.88 -20.78
N ARG A 155 12.70 -5.09 -19.72
CA ARG A 155 11.37 -4.53 -19.51
C ARG A 155 11.41 -3.36 -18.54
N LEU A 156 10.54 -2.38 -18.74
CA LEU A 156 10.32 -1.28 -17.82
C LEU A 156 9.07 -1.57 -16.95
N LEU A 157 9.31 -2.03 -15.72
CA LEU A 157 8.26 -2.47 -14.81
C LEU A 157 7.86 -1.40 -13.79
N VAL A 158 6.57 -1.32 -13.53
CA VAL A 158 5.96 -0.48 -12.50
C VAL A 158 4.96 -1.27 -11.66
N ASP A 159 4.44 -0.63 -10.60
CA ASP A 159 3.50 -1.20 -9.64
C ASP A 159 2.32 -1.91 -10.30
N GLY A 160 2.05 -3.11 -9.81
CA GLY A 160 0.96 -3.95 -10.31
C GLY A 160 -0.43 -3.32 -10.13
N GLY A 161 -0.59 -2.48 -9.12
CA GLY A 161 -1.84 -1.76 -8.86
C GLY A 161 -2.28 -0.84 -9.99
N LEU A 162 -1.40 -0.52 -10.95
CA LEU A 162 -1.76 0.27 -12.11
C LEU A 162 -2.79 -0.43 -13.01
N LEU A 163 -2.69 -1.76 -13.20
CA LEU A 163 -3.61 -2.55 -14.04
C LEU A 163 -4.33 -3.67 -13.30
N ASN A 164 -3.81 -4.09 -12.15
CA ASN A 164 -4.41 -5.16 -11.35
C ASN A 164 -4.23 -4.89 -9.84
N PRO A 165 -5.01 -3.97 -9.29
CA PRO A 165 -4.91 -3.62 -7.87
C PRO A 165 -5.34 -4.76 -6.93
N LEU A 166 -6.18 -5.71 -7.39
CA LEU A 166 -6.62 -6.86 -6.61
C LEU A 166 -6.54 -8.13 -7.50
N PRO A 167 -5.39 -8.84 -7.49
CA PRO A 167 -5.09 -9.87 -8.49
C PRO A 167 -5.73 -11.22 -8.17
N VAL A 168 -7.02 -11.38 -8.49
CA VAL A 168 -7.76 -12.66 -8.33
C VAL A 168 -7.35 -13.67 -9.41
N SER A 169 -7.14 -13.21 -10.66
CA SER A 169 -6.87 -14.08 -11.82
C SER A 169 -5.75 -15.11 -11.61
N PRO A 170 -4.61 -14.80 -10.95
CA PRO A 170 -3.55 -15.79 -10.72
C PRO A 170 -4.00 -16.99 -9.89
N THR A 171 -5.01 -16.84 -9.03
CA THR A 171 -5.49 -17.90 -8.12
C THR A 171 -6.60 -18.77 -8.69
N LEU A 172 -7.13 -18.46 -9.88
CA LEU A 172 -8.30 -19.15 -10.45
C LEU A 172 -8.08 -20.65 -10.72
N ARG A 173 -6.83 -21.08 -10.85
CA ARG A 173 -6.46 -22.49 -11.12
C ARG A 173 -6.02 -23.25 -9.86
N ASP A 174 -6.01 -22.60 -8.72
CA ASP A 174 -5.58 -23.20 -7.47
C ASP A 174 -6.59 -24.26 -7.02
N LEU A 175 -6.08 -25.33 -6.41
CA LEU A 175 -6.88 -26.40 -5.85
C LEU A 175 -7.14 -26.15 -4.35
N THR A 176 -7.85 -25.06 -4.04
CA THR A 176 -8.23 -24.65 -2.68
C THR A 176 -9.75 -24.67 -2.54
N ASP A 177 -10.24 -24.72 -1.30
CA ASP A 177 -11.67 -24.76 -0.98
C ASP A 177 -12.34 -23.43 -1.28
N CYS A 178 -11.64 -22.31 -1.08
CA CYS A 178 -12.15 -20.98 -1.35
C CYS A 178 -11.04 -19.96 -1.67
N THR A 179 -11.46 -18.89 -2.36
CA THR A 179 -10.63 -17.70 -2.61
C THR A 179 -11.09 -16.56 -1.71
N ILE A 180 -10.17 -16.03 -0.90
CA ILE A 180 -10.39 -14.85 -0.05
C ILE A 180 -9.59 -13.70 -0.62
N ALA A 181 -10.25 -12.60 -0.97
CA ALA A 181 -9.59 -11.40 -1.45
C ALA A 181 -9.68 -10.26 -0.41
N VAL A 182 -8.60 -9.48 -0.30
CA VAL A 182 -8.47 -8.36 0.64
C VAL A 182 -8.27 -7.07 -0.14
N ASP A 183 -9.34 -6.29 -0.24
CA ASP A 183 -9.32 -4.96 -0.86
C ASP A 183 -9.06 -3.90 0.21
N ILE A 184 -7.90 -3.24 0.12
CA ILE A 184 -7.49 -2.18 1.05
C ILE A 184 -7.68 -0.77 0.47
N ASN A 185 -8.39 -0.66 -0.65
CA ASN A 185 -8.80 0.58 -1.30
C ASN A 185 -10.33 0.74 -1.38
N ALA A 186 -11.05 -0.02 -0.56
CA ALA A 186 -12.51 0.04 -0.53
C ALA A 186 -13.02 1.48 -0.29
N PRO A 187 -14.26 1.81 -0.70
CA PRO A 187 -14.84 3.12 -0.46
C PRO A 187 -14.69 3.60 0.98
N ALA A 188 -14.57 4.92 1.16
CA ALA A 188 -14.46 5.51 2.49
C ALA A 188 -15.71 5.20 3.33
N GLU A 189 -15.50 4.79 4.56
CA GLU A 189 -16.55 4.52 5.54
C GLU A 189 -16.30 5.32 6.83
N PRO A 190 -17.31 5.59 7.65
CA PRO A 190 -17.09 6.03 9.02
C PRO A 190 -16.28 4.96 9.75
N LEU A 191 -15.06 5.29 10.21
CA LEU A 191 -14.16 4.35 10.90
C LEU A 191 -14.65 4.00 12.32
N TYR A 192 -15.47 4.85 12.88
CA TYR A 192 -16.15 4.67 14.17
C TYR A 192 -17.65 4.64 13.93
N GLY A 193 -18.36 3.74 14.61
CA GLY A 193 -19.82 3.76 14.63
C GLY A 193 -20.33 5.12 15.13
N PRO A 194 -21.63 5.44 14.96
CA PRO A 194 -22.15 6.72 15.40
C PRO A 194 -21.81 6.90 16.87
N SER A 195 -20.98 7.91 17.17
CA SER A 195 -20.78 8.36 18.53
C SER A 195 -22.14 8.82 19.06
N ILE A 196 -22.56 8.30 20.20
CA ILE A 196 -23.83 8.60 20.88
C ILE A 196 -23.93 10.08 21.27
N ASP A 197 -22.96 10.91 20.92
CA ASP A 197 -22.84 12.30 21.34
C ASP A 197 -23.20 13.35 20.24
N ALA A 198 -23.93 12.97 19.19
CA ALA A 198 -24.36 13.90 18.13
C ALA A 198 -25.80 14.44 18.30
N GLU A 199 -26.40 14.34 19.51
CA GLU A 199 -27.64 15.02 19.84
C GLU A 199 -27.40 16.09 20.91
N SER A 200 -26.70 17.17 20.60
CA SER A 200 -26.79 18.43 21.37
C SER A 200 -25.96 19.54 20.75
N SER A 201 -26.29 20.02 19.57
CA SER A 201 -25.97 21.38 19.13
C SER A 201 -26.64 21.75 17.80
N ALA A 202 -27.95 21.57 17.72
CA ALA A 202 -28.76 22.28 16.79
C ALA A 202 -29.48 23.35 17.61
N ASP A 203 -28.88 24.49 17.84
CA ASP A 203 -29.52 25.81 17.89
C ASP A 203 -28.49 26.87 18.32
N LYS A 204 -28.16 27.76 17.44
CA LYS A 204 -28.14 29.20 17.64
C LYS A 204 -27.60 29.92 16.42
N SER A 205 -28.55 30.56 15.83
CA SER A 205 -28.49 31.49 14.72
C SER A 205 -27.69 32.76 15.02
N SER A 206 -27.44 33.42 13.92
CA SER A 206 -27.47 34.86 13.71
C SER A 206 -26.19 35.64 13.71
N ALA A 207 -25.81 36.01 12.53
CA ALA A 207 -25.72 37.40 12.05
C ALA A 207 -24.76 38.35 12.77
N ASP A 208 -23.98 38.91 11.96
CA ASP A 208 -23.56 40.31 11.89
C ASP A 208 -22.04 40.51 11.94
N LYS A 209 -21.41 41.00 10.92
CA LYS A 209 -21.08 42.34 10.54
C LYS A 209 -20.05 42.42 9.42
N LEU A 210 -20.46 43.08 8.40
CA LEU A 210 -19.68 43.74 7.36
C LEU A 210 -18.81 44.88 7.90
N ALA A 211 -17.73 45.14 7.24
CA ALA A 211 -16.99 46.39 6.99
C ALA A 211 -15.49 46.16 7.28
N GLY A 212 -14.60 46.25 6.34
CA GLY A 212 -14.23 47.41 5.52
C GLY A 212 -12.84 47.81 5.89
N ASN A 213 -11.88 47.70 5.02
CA ASN A 213 -11.16 48.84 4.48
C ASN A 213 -9.98 48.43 3.58
N ALA A 214 -9.94 49.04 2.45
CA ALA A 214 -8.84 49.13 1.52
C ALA A 214 -7.81 50.15 2.07
N ASP A 215 -6.53 49.97 1.77
CA ASP A 215 -5.73 50.98 1.08
C ASP A 215 -4.28 50.54 0.82
N ARG A 216 -3.87 50.67 -0.43
CA ARG A 216 -2.70 51.29 -1.08
C ARG A 216 -1.27 51.02 -0.56
N GLY A 217 -0.43 50.74 -1.55
CA GLY A 217 0.91 51.32 -1.59
C GLY A 217 1.92 50.58 -2.48
N ALA A 218 2.05 51.06 -3.69
CA ALA A 218 3.10 50.69 -4.62
C ALA A 218 4.47 51.23 -4.17
N ALA A 219 5.54 50.52 -4.50
CA ALA A 219 6.72 51.08 -5.16
C ALA A 219 7.78 49.99 -5.34
N GLY A 220 8.20 49.85 -6.57
CA GLY A 220 9.31 49.04 -7.01
C GLY A 220 10.65 49.60 -6.64
N GLN A 221 11.65 48.72 -6.65
CA GLN A 221 13.02 49.07 -6.93
C GLN A 221 13.77 47.88 -7.57
N ALA A 222 14.54 48.24 -8.56
CA ALA A 222 15.30 47.41 -9.47
C ALA A 222 16.43 46.62 -8.81
N SER A 223 16.73 45.49 -9.41
CA SER A 223 17.89 44.63 -9.16
C SER A 223 19.21 45.26 -9.66
N PRO A 224 20.33 44.97 -9.06
CA PRO A 224 21.61 44.97 -9.76
C PRO A 224 22.00 43.54 -10.19
N GLU A 225 22.42 43.47 -11.41
CA GLU A 225 23.10 42.37 -12.08
C GLU A 225 24.33 41.90 -11.29
N MET A 226 24.42 40.61 -11.01
CA MET A 226 25.62 39.99 -10.44
C MET A 226 26.21 38.97 -11.40
N LEU A 227 27.47 39.17 -11.72
CA LEU A 227 28.35 38.30 -12.48
C LEU A 227 28.50 36.88 -11.91
N PRO A 228 28.84 35.87 -12.71
CA PRO A 228 28.89 34.48 -12.27
C PRO A 228 30.10 34.23 -11.36
N GLU A 229 29.81 33.73 -10.16
CA GLU A 229 30.80 33.26 -9.19
C GLU A 229 31.28 31.84 -9.52
N ALA A 230 32.57 31.60 -9.32
CA ALA A 230 33.27 30.34 -9.55
C ALA A 230 32.68 29.16 -8.71
N PRO A 231 32.84 27.91 -9.15
CA PRO A 231 32.24 26.76 -8.46
C PRO A 231 32.84 26.54 -7.07
N LYS A 232 31.98 26.53 -6.04
CA LYS A 232 32.34 26.23 -4.65
C LYS A 232 32.70 24.74 -4.49
N PRO A 233 33.69 24.41 -3.63
CA PRO A 233 34.06 23.00 -3.38
C PRO A 233 32.90 22.22 -2.78
N ALA A 234 32.82 20.90 -3.10
CA ALA A 234 31.79 20.00 -2.66
C ALA A 234 31.73 19.94 -1.13
N PRO A 235 30.52 19.95 -0.52
CA PRO A 235 30.34 19.94 0.94
C PRO A 235 30.86 18.64 1.57
N SER A 236 31.50 18.75 2.75
CA SER A 236 31.96 17.63 3.57
C SER A 236 30.81 16.76 4.05
N ASP A 237 31.05 15.48 4.38
CA ASP A 237 30.03 14.53 4.82
C ASP A 237 29.23 14.98 6.05
N VAL A 238 29.81 15.80 6.91
CA VAL A 238 29.16 16.42 8.07
C VAL A 238 28.15 17.50 7.63
N GLN A 239 28.47 18.28 6.57
CA GLN A 239 27.54 19.26 6.00
C GLN A 239 26.39 18.60 5.26
N ARG A 240 26.64 17.46 4.60
CA ARG A 240 25.58 16.65 3.94
C ARG A 240 24.61 16.03 4.94
N ALA A 241 25.09 15.60 6.11
CA ALA A 241 24.22 15.11 7.19
C ALA A 241 23.32 16.23 7.74
N GLY A 242 23.84 17.43 7.97
CA GLY A 242 23.07 18.58 8.44
C GLY A 242 22.02 19.09 7.43
N TYR A 243 22.30 19.01 6.11
CA TYR A 243 21.33 19.35 5.07
C TYR A 243 20.18 18.33 5.01
N ARG A 244 20.49 17.06 5.15
CA ARG A 244 19.47 15.98 5.18
C ARG A 244 18.51 16.11 6.36
N THR A 245 19.03 16.46 7.55
CA THR A 245 18.21 16.68 8.74
C THR A 245 17.30 17.89 8.55
N ARG A 246 17.81 19.01 8.02
CA ARG A 246 17.00 20.21 7.76
C ARG A 246 15.93 20.03 6.70
N ILE A 247 16.22 19.23 5.66
CA ILE A 247 15.20 18.89 4.63
C ILE A 247 14.13 17.99 5.26
N ALA A 248 14.51 17.03 6.08
CA ALA A 248 13.55 16.17 6.80
C ALA A 248 12.66 16.99 7.75
N GLU A 249 13.23 17.87 8.57
CA GLU A 249 12.50 18.79 9.46
C GLU A 249 11.60 19.77 8.68
N PHE A 250 12.06 20.28 7.53
CA PHE A 250 11.26 21.14 6.66
C PHE A 250 10.06 20.39 6.06
N ILE A 251 10.26 19.13 5.60
CA ILE A 251 9.18 18.28 5.09
C ILE A 251 8.20 17.95 6.22
N GLU A 252 8.68 17.62 7.40
CA GLU A 252 7.86 17.34 8.58
C GLU A 252 7.04 18.56 9.00
N SER A 253 7.65 19.75 9.04
CA SER A 253 6.95 21.01 9.35
C SER A 253 5.90 21.38 8.29
N MET A 254 6.18 21.08 7.01
CA MET A 254 5.21 21.24 5.93
C MET A 254 4.05 20.25 6.05
N MET A 255 4.31 18.99 6.45
CA MET A 255 3.28 17.99 6.67
C MET A 255 2.39 18.32 7.88
N GLU A 256 2.97 18.74 9.01
CA GLU A 256 2.22 19.16 10.20
C GLU A 256 1.37 20.43 9.98
N LYS A 257 1.91 21.40 9.21
CA LYS A 257 1.20 22.63 8.84
C LYS A 257 0.02 22.34 7.93
N ARG A 258 0.15 21.27 7.11
CA ARG A 258 -0.88 20.81 6.19
C ARG A 258 -2.02 20.06 6.90
N GLU A 259 -1.73 19.25 7.93
CA GLU A 259 -2.76 18.60 8.75
C GLU A 259 -3.66 19.63 9.47
N ARG A 260 -3.10 20.74 9.94
CA ARG A 260 -3.86 21.84 10.57
C ARG A 260 -4.71 22.68 9.61
N ASN A 261 -4.34 22.76 8.33
CA ASN A 261 -5.02 23.58 7.31
C ASN A 261 -5.80 22.74 6.29
N ALA A 262 -5.89 21.42 6.45
CA ALA A 262 -6.46 20.50 5.46
C ALA A 262 -7.96 20.72 5.16
N ALA A 263 -8.68 21.49 5.96
CA ALA A 263 -10.11 21.75 5.74
C ALA A 263 -10.41 22.77 4.62
N LEU A 264 -9.43 23.57 4.15
CA LEU A 264 -9.67 24.69 3.22
C LEU A 264 -8.62 24.88 2.12
N SER A 265 -7.60 24.00 1.97
CA SER A 265 -6.58 24.15 0.93
C SER A 265 -6.83 23.23 -0.26
N GLU A 266 -6.63 23.72 -1.48
CA GLU A 266 -6.61 22.88 -2.67
C GLU A 266 -5.56 21.76 -2.56
N PRO A 267 -5.86 20.52 -3.02
CA PRO A 267 -4.93 19.42 -2.95
C PRO A 267 -3.69 19.71 -3.80
N GLY A 268 -2.49 19.49 -3.24
CA GLY A 268 -1.26 19.64 -4.00
C GLY A 268 -1.15 18.59 -5.13
N ALA A 269 -0.29 18.85 -6.12
CA ALA A 269 -0.14 17.98 -7.30
C ALA A 269 0.10 16.50 -6.93
N PHE A 270 0.90 16.22 -5.91
CA PHE A 270 1.14 14.86 -5.42
C PHE A 270 -0.10 14.21 -4.82
N GLU A 271 -0.86 14.94 -4.04
CA GLU A 271 -2.11 14.45 -3.45
C GLU A 271 -3.19 14.22 -4.52
N LEU A 272 -3.26 15.13 -5.51
CA LEU A 272 -4.17 14.97 -6.64
C LEU A 272 -3.81 13.73 -7.45
N PHE A 273 -2.51 13.50 -7.73
CA PHE A 273 -2.04 12.29 -8.39
C PHE A 273 -2.42 11.02 -7.60
N ALA A 274 -2.16 10.99 -6.29
CA ALA A 274 -2.49 9.85 -5.43
C ALA A 274 -4.00 9.54 -5.43
N ARG A 275 -4.84 10.57 -5.27
CA ARG A 275 -6.31 10.43 -5.32
C ARG A 275 -6.80 9.97 -6.70
N SER A 276 -6.17 10.43 -7.77
CA SER A 276 -6.48 10.00 -9.14
C SER A 276 -6.13 8.52 -9.34
N LEU A 277 -4.96 8.11 -8.86
CA LEU A 277 -4.54 6.71 -8.91
C LEU A 277 -5.48 5.82 -8.09
N ASP A 278 -5.84 6.22 -6.87
CA ASP A 278 -6.82 5.49 -6.03
C ASP A 278 -8.17 5.34 -6.76
N THR A 279 -8.64 6.39 -7.46
CA THR A 279 -9.92 6.37 -8.21
C THR A 279 -9.86 5.38 -9.38
N VAL A 280 -8.75 5.37 -10.13
CA VAL A 280 -8.54 4.43 -11.23
C VAL A 280 -8.46 3.00 -10.70
N GLN A 281 -7.70 2.76 -9.64
CA GLN A 281 -7.57 1.45 -9.02
C GLN A 281 -8.91 0.92 -8.50
N GLU A 282 -9.73 1.76 -7.84
CA GLU A 282 -11.08 1.39 -7.39
C GLU A 282 -11.96 0.95 -8.56
N THR A 283 -11.91 1.71 -9.67
CA THR A 283 -12.69 1.37 -10.86
C THR A 283 -12.26 0.03 -11.47
N ILE A 284 -10.94 -0.19 -11.60
CA ILE A 284 -10.40 -1.45 -12.11
C ILE A 284 -10.76 -2.62 -11.17
N THR A 285 -10.60 -2.44 -9.85
CA THR A 285 -10.95 -3.45 -8.85
C THR A 285 -12.41 -3.87 -8.99
N ARG A 286 -13.32 -2.90 -9.10
CA ARG A 286 -14.76 -3.17 -9.26
C ARG A 286 -15.06 -3.96 -10.54
N LEU A 287 -14.42 -3.62 -11.66
CA LEU A 287 -14.59 -4.33 -12.93
C LEU A 287 -14.05 -5.77 -12.83
N LYS A 288 -12.86 -5.96 -12.23
CA LYS A 288 -12.26 -7.28 -12.05
C LYS A 288 -13.07 -8.16 -11.10
N LEU A 289 -13.55 -7.62 -9.97
CA LEU A 289 -14.43 -8.34 -9.05
C LEU A 289 -15.77 -8.76 -9.67
N ALA A 290 -16.29 -7.97 -10.61
CA ALA A 290 -17.48 -8.35 -11.36
C ALA A 290 -17.24 -9.54 -12.31
N ALA A 291 -16.03 -9.63 -12.90
CA ALA A 291 -15.64 -10.72 -13.78
C ALA A 291 -15.18 -11.97 -13.00
N GLU A 292 -14.44 -11.78 -11.92
CA GLU A 292 -13.78 -12.84 -11.16
C GLU A 292 -14.07 -12.65 -9.66
N PRO A 293 -15.30 -12.90 -9.20
CA PRO A 293 -15.66 -12.69 -7.78
C PRO A 293 -14.98 -13.73 -6.89
N PRO A 294 -14.32 -13.32 -5.78
CA PRO A 294 -13.83 -14.23 -4.76
C PRO A 294 -15.01 -14.82 -3.95
N ASP A 295 -14.76 -15.90 -3.20
CA ASP A 295 -15.76 -16.46 -2.29
C ASP A 295 -16.01 -15.58 -1.07
N LEU A 296 -14.97 -14.86 -0.60
CA LEU A 296 -15.06 -13.84 0.44
C LEU A 296 -14.23 -12.63 0.06
N LEU A 297 -14.81 -11.44 0.17
CA LEU A 297 -14.13 -10.16 0.05
C LEU A 297 -14.04 -9.50 1.43
N ILE A 298 -12.81 -9.26 1.90
CA ILE A 298 -12.51 -8.47 3.10
C ILE A 298 -12.16 -7.07 2.65
N THR A 299 -12.84 -6.06 3.18
CA THR A 299 -12.65 -4.66 2.78
C THR A 299 -12.05 -3.82 3.88
N ILE A 300 -11.00 -3.07 3.56
CA ILE A 300 -10.41 -2.04 4.41
C ILE A 300 -10.69 -0.69 3.74
N PRO A 301 -11.37 0.25 4.42
CA PRO A 301 -11.74 1.51 3.80
C PRO A 301 -10.51 2.38 3.52
N ARG A 302 -10.50 3.07 2.36
CA ARG A 302 -9.37 3.91 1.93
C ARG A 302 -9.02 5.05 2.88
N ASN A 303 -9.96 5.46 3.73
CA ASN A 303 -9.73 6.48 4.76
C ASN A 303 -9.20 5.92 6.09
N ALA A 304 -8.84 4.64 6.16
CA ALA A 304 -8.16 4.06 7.32
C ALA A 304 -6.81 4.76 7.59
N CYS A 305 -6.05 5.09 6.53
CA CYS A 305 -4.88 5.96 6.60
C CYS A 305 -4.53 6.50 5.21
N ALA A 306 -3.69 7.54 5.16
CA ALA A 306 -3.07 7.96 3.91
C ALA A 306 -2.05 6.91 3.43
N PHE A 307 -1.87 6.78 2.11
CA PHE A 307 -1.05 5.72 1.52
C PHE A 307 0.44 5.76 1.92
N TYR A 308 0.93 6.89 2.49
CA TYR A 308 2.32 7.11 2.91
C TYR A 308 2.52 7.03 4.43
N GLU A 309 1.49 6.77 5.24
CA GLU A 309 1.57 6.74 6.72
C GLU A 309 2.07 5.39 7.26
N PHE A 310 3.25 4.95 6.81
CA PHE A 310 3.86 3.66 7.21
C PHE A 310 4.24 3.56 8.69
N HIS A 311 4.13 4.62 9.47
CA HIS A 311 4.35 4.61 10.92
C HIS A 311 3.12 4.15 11.72
N ARG A 312 1.97 3.86 11.06
CA ARG A 312 0.72 3.43 11.72
C ARG A 312 0.50 1.92 11.62
N ALA A 313 1.58 1.14 11.68
CA ALA A 313 1.52 -0.30 11.46
C ALA A 313 0.59 -1.01 12.45
N ASP A 314 0.71 -0.73 13.77
CA ASP A 314 -0.11 -1.39 14.79
C ASP A 314 -1.60 -1.17 14.60
N GLU A 315 -2.00 0.06 14.32
CA GLU A 315 -3.40 0.41 14.09
C GLU A 315 -3.97 -0.32 12.88
N LEU A 316 -3.21 -0.33 11.77
CA LEU A 316 -3.65 -0.97 10.53
C LEU A 316 -3.73 -2.49 10.66
N ILE A 317 -2.80 -3.12 11.37
CA ILE A 317 -2.86 -4.56 11.69
C ILE A 317 -4.13 -4.88 12.46
N GLU A 318 -4.49 -4.07 13.47
CA GLU A 318 -5.72 -4.31 14.25
C GLU A 318 -6.99 -4.06 13.43
N ILE A 319 -7.00 -3.06 12.54
CA ILE A 319 -8.08 -2.86 11.58
C ILE A 319 -8.23 -4.11 10.71
N GLY A 320 -7.14 -4.69 10.21
CA GLY A 320 -7.14 -5.92 9.43
C GLY A 320 -7.80 -7.09 10.18
N ARG A 321 -7.39 -7.33 11.44
CA ARG A 321 -7.99 -8.38 12.30
C ARG A 321 -9.48 -8.15 12.50
N ARG A 322 -9.88 -6.93 12.87
CA ARG A 322 -11.29 -6.60 13.11
C ARG A 322 -12.14 -6.82 11.86
N ARG A 323 -11.71 -6.30 10.72
CA ARG A 323 -12.45 -6.46 9.45
C ARG A 323 -12.57 -7.91 9.01
N THR A 324 -11.55 -8.71 9.27
CA THR A 324 -11.61 -10.15 9.02
C THR A 324 -12.65 -10.83 9.88
N ARG A 325 -12.69 -10.53 11.20
CA ARG A 325 -13.73 -11.06 12.13
C ARG A 325 -15.14 -10.70 11.66
N GLU A 326 -15.34 -9.44 11.28
CA GLU A 326 -16.63 -8.94 10.78
C GLU A 326 -17.05 -9.64 9.48
N ALA A 327 -16.11 -9.82 8.54
CA ALA A 327 -16.38 -10.49 7.27
C ALA A 327 -16.72 -11.97 7.47
N LEU A 328 -15.93 -12.67 8.28
CA LEU A 328 -16.15 -14.09 8.59
C LEU A 328 -17.45 -14.34 9.36
N ALA A 329 -17.85 -13.42 10.25
CA ALA A 329 -19.12 -13.54 10.97
C ALA A 329 -20.36 -13.48 10.06
N ARG A 330 -20.24 -12.84 8.91
CA ARG A 330 -21.30 -12.72 7.90
C ARG A 330 -21.15 -13.74 6.77
N TRP A 331 -20.00 -14.41 6.70
CA TRP A 331 -19.71 -15.36 5.65
C TRP A 331 -20.26 -16.73 5.96
N HIS A 332 -21.02 -17.25 5.03
CA HIS A 332 -21.55 -18.61 5.06
C HIS A 332 -20.87 -19.35 3.92
N PRO A 333 -19.89 -20.23 4.21
CA PRO A 333 -19.25 -20.99 3.14
C PRO A 333 -20.32 -21.74 2.36
N ARG A 334 -20.39 -21.49 1.06
CA ARG A 334 -21.24 -22.28 0.18
C ARG A 334 -20.74 -23.72 0.29
N ALA A 335 -21.63 -24.66 0.63
CA ALA A 335 -21.30 -26.07 0.62
C ALA A 335 -20.51 -26.37 -0.66
N SER A 336 -19.32 -26.96 -0.54
CA SER A 336 -18.28 -27.11 -1.56
C SER A 336 -18.91 -27.31 -2.94
N ARG A 337 -18.68 -26.36 -3.85
CA ARG A 337 -18.90 -26.64 -5.27
C ARG A 337 -17.94 -27.77 -5.61
N THR A 338 -18.43 -29.00 -5.59
CA THR A 338 -17.79 -30.11 -6.27
C THR A 338 -17.67 -29.70 -7.74
N ARG A 339 -16.53 -29.07 -8.10
CA ARG A 339 -16.20 -28.85 -9.51
C ARG A 339 -16.21 -30.25 -10.15
N PRO A 340 -16.97 -30.46 -11.23
CA PRO A 340 -16.98 -31.74 -11.89
C PRO A 340 -15.54 -32.12 -12.22
N ARG A 341 -15.09 -33.27 -11.73
CA ARG A 341 -13.80 -33.85 -12.14
C ARG A 341 -13.81 -33.94 -13.66
N CYS A 342 -12.91 -33.25 -14.30
CA CYS A 342 -12.69 -33.41 -15.73
C CYS A 342 -12.36 -34.89 -15.98
N PRO A 343 -13.08 -35.59 -16.86
CA PRO A 343 -12.77 -36.99 -17.16
C PRO A 343 -11.34 -37.03 -17.73
N GLN A 344 -10.48 -37.79 -17.09
CA GLN A 344 -9.16 -38.12 -17.61
C GLN A 344 -9.38 -38.84 -18.96
N LYS A 345 -8.87 -38.28 -20.05
CA LYS A 345 -8.63 -38.95 -21.30
C LYS A 345 -7.18 -39.31 -21.41
#